data_4879d51e328d2ebc87e35e3ceb59179a
#
_entry.id   4879d51e328d2ebc87e35e3ceb59179a
#
_cell.length_a   1.000
_cell.length_b   1.000
_cell.length_c   1.000
_cell.angle_alpha   90.00
_cell.angle_beta   90.00
_cell.angle_gamma   90.00
#
_symmetry.space_group_name_H-M   'P 1'
#
loop_
_entity.id
_entity.type
_entity.pdbx_description
1 polymer ?
#
loop_
_entity_poly.entity_id
_entity_poly.type
_entity_poly.pdbx_seq_one_letter_code
_entity_poly.pdbx_strand_id
1 'polypeptide(L)'
;EPVPPSVLAAFLPRWHNIGGRAGQGTEAVAAVIDQLQGAPIPASAWERLVLPARVADYPPAHLDELCASGEVIWAGAGSIPGGDGWIVLAWAETAPLLLPPPDPNAAAGPVHERLLALLDGPHGLFFRQLAEHLADVPEPDLVAALWDLVWAGLISNDTLAPVRALLAAGGAHRPKAPPPRSRYRAPTRTSRLAR
;
A
#
# COMPACT_ATOMS: atom_id res chain seq x y z
N GLU A 1 14.30 -14.68 30.65
CA GLU A 1 15.52 -15.30 30.12
C GLU A 1 15.47 -15.33 28.60
N PRO A 2 16.54 -14.93 27.86
CA PRO A 2 16.55 -14.95 26.40
C PRO A 2 16.37 -16.39 25.87
N VAL A 3 15.52 -16.55 24.88
CA VAL A 3 15.27 -17.83 24.23
C VAL A 3 16.16 -18.00 22.98
N PRO A 4 16.53 -19.23 22.58
CA PRO A 4 17.27 -19.48 21.35
C PRO A 4 16.50 -18.99 20.11
N PRO A 5 17.18 -18.51 19.04
CA PRO A 5 16.54 -18.05 17.80
C PRO A 5 15.60 -19.08 17.16
N SER A 6 15.90 -20.38 17.31
CA SER A 6 15.05 -21.47 16.80
C SER A 6 13.68 -21.54 17.49
N VAL A 7 13.63 -21.22 18.79
CA VAL A 7 12.36 -21.16 19.54
C VAL A 7 11.52 -19.98 19.06
N LEU A 8 12.14 -18.80 18.86
CA LEU A 8 11.46 -17.64 18.30
C LEU A 8 10.94 -17.92 16.88
N ALA A 9 11.77 -18.54 16.03
CA ALA A 9 11.37 -18.90 14.67
C ALA A 9 10.18 -19.87 14.63
N ALA A 10 10.08 -20.79 15.59
CA ALA A 10 8.93 -21.69 15.71
C ALA A 10 7.70 -21.03 16.33
N PHE A 11 7.89 -20.01 17.16
CA PHE A 11 6.82 -19.25 17.81
C PHE A 11 6.13 -18.28 16.86
N LEU A 12 6.89 -17.51 16.08
CA LEU A 12 6.37 -16.41 15.25
C LEU A 12 5.26 -16.84 14.26
N PRO A 13 5.38 -17.94 13.50
CA PRO A 13 4.29 -18.36 12.61
C PRO A 13 2.99 -18.67 13.37
N ARG A 14 3.10 -19.26 14.55
CA ARG A 14 1.95 -19.58 15.41
C ARG A 14 1.33 -18.32 16.00
N TRP A 15 2.15 -17.40 16.47
CA TRP A 15 1.72 -16.11 17.00
C TRP A 15 0.98 -15.28 15.94
N HIS A 16 1.50 -15.27 14.72
CA HIS A 16 0.88 -14.60 13.59
C HIS A 16 -0.23 -15.41 12.90
N ASN A 17 -0.63 -16.52 13.47
CA ASN A 17 -1.65 -17.43 12.93
C ASN A 17 -1.43 -17.84 11.46
N ILE A 18 -0.16 -17.92 11.03
CA ILE A 18 0.22 -18.30 9.67
C ILE A 18 0.24 -19.83 9.57
N GLY A 19 -0.58 -20.38 8.65
CA GLY A 19 -0.68 -21.83 8.44
C GLY A 19 -1.44 -22.57 9.53
N GLY A 20 -2.09 -21.83 10.47
CA GLY A 20 -3.00 -22.36 11.47
C GLY A 20 -4.44 -22.47 10.97
N ARG A 21 -5.38 -22.64 11.89
CA ARG A 21 -6.80 -22.53 11.61
C ARG A 21 -7.13 -21.04 11.39
N ALA A 22 -7.23 -20.64 10.14
CA ALA A 22 -7.60 -19.27 9.79
C ALA A 22 -9.03 -19.00 10.28
N GLY A 23 -9.25 -17.86 10.93
CA GLY A 23 -10.59 -17.34 11.20
C GLY A 23 -11.30 -16.97 9.89
N GLN A 24 -12.60 -16.71 9.96
CA GLN A 24 -13.41 -16.28 8.81
C GLN A 24 -14.17 -14.99 9.14
N GLY A 25 -14.55 -14.27 8.09
CA GLY A 25 -15.40 -13.07 8.23
C GLY A 25 -14.65 -11.83 8.70
N THR A 26 -15.41 -10.77 8.91
CA THR A 26 -14.93 -9.45 9.34
C THR A 26 -14.20 -9.50 10.68
N GLU A 27 -14.68 -10.34 11.63
CA GLU A 27 -14.03 -10.52 12.93
C GLU A 27 -12.62 -11.07 12.83
N ALA A 28 -12.36 -11.97 11.87
CA ALA A 28 -11.02 -12.48 11.65
C ALA A 28 -10.07 -11.41 11.05
N VAL A 29 -10.59 -10.53 10.19
CA VAL A 29 -9.86 -9.37 9.69
C VAL A 29 -9.56 -8.41 10.84
N ALA A 30 -10.53 -8.13 11.69
CA ALA A 30 -10.40 -7.32 12.89
C ALA A 30 -9.27 -7.83 13.81
N ALA A 31 -9.22 -9.14 14.07
CA ALA A 31 -8.16 -9.76 14.88
C ALA A 31 -6.76 -9.64 14.23
N VAL A 32 -6.66 -9.68 12.90
CA VAL A 32 -5.40 -9.43 12.20
C VAL A 32 -4.97 -7.98 12.32
N ILE A 33 -5.90 -7.04 12.22
CA ILE A 33 -5.63 -5.61 12.38
C ILE A 33 -5.18 -5.33 13.81
N ASP A 34 -5.87 -5.87 14.81
CA ASP A 34 -5.49 -5.74 16.21
C ASP A 34 -4.03 -6.15 16.46
N GLN A 35 -3.60 -7.24 15.83
CA GLN A 35 -2.24 -7.75 15.96
C GLN A 35 -1.19 -6.92 15.20
N LEU A 36 -1.56 -6.30 14.08
CA LEU A 36 -0.63 -5.65 13.15
C LEU A 36 -0.80 -4.12 13.10
N GLN A 37 -1.71 -3.55 13.90
CA GLN A 37 -1.92 -2.11 13.92
C GLN A 37 -0.63 -1.35 14.22
N GLY A 38 -0.44 -0.22 13.55
CA GLY A 38 0.77 0.57 13.66
C GLY A 38 1.96 0.06 12.84
N ALA A 39 1.91 -1.16 12.29
CA ALA A 39 2.98 -1.69 11.46
C ALA A 39 2.87 -1.17 10.01
N PRO A 40 3.92 -0.52 9.46
CA PRO A 40 3.95 -0.15 8.06
C PRO A 40 4.15 -1.40 7.18
N ILE A 41 3.17 -1.69 6.33
CA ILE A 41 3.19 -2.83 5.42
C ILE A 41 2.95 -2.30 4.00
N PRO A 42 3.64 -2.81 2.95
CA PRO A 42 3.34 -2.43 1.58
C PRO A 42 1.87 -2.66 1.23
N ALA A 43 1.23 -1.68 0.59
CA ALA A 43 -0.17 -1.75 0.22
C ALA A 43 -0.49 -3.00 -0.60
N SER A 44 0.40 -3.37 -1.52
CA SER A 44 0.28 -4.59 -2.31
C SER A 44 0.35 -5.88 -1.49
N ALA A 45 0.95 -5.86 -0.31
CA ALA A 45 1.11 -7.04 0.54
C ALA A 45 -0.11 -7.29 1.43
N TRP A 46 -0.85 -6.26 1.83
CA TRP A 46 -2.00 -6.40 2.74
C TRP A 46 -3.01 -7.44 2.25
N GLU A 47 -3.55 -7.25 1.06
CA GLU A 47 -4.63 -8.07 0.52
C GLU A 47 -4.15 -9.27 -0.32
N ARG A 48 -2.87 -9.30 -0.69
CA ARG A 48 -2.29 -10.43 -1.44
C ARG A 48 -1.63 -11.48 -0.56
N LEU A 49 -1.07 -11.06 0.57
CA LEU A 49 -0.23 -11.91 1.41
C LEU A 49 -0.70 -11.93 2.87
N VAL A 50 -0.89 -10.77 3.48
CA VAL A 50 -1.06 -10.65 4.93
C VAL A 50 -2.42 -11.17 5.37
N LEU A 51 -3.50 -10.66 4.80
CA LEU A 51 -4.86 -11.05 5.13
C LEU A 51 -5.19 -12.48 4.64
N PRO A 52 -4.90 -12.86 3.38
CA PRO A 52 -5.18 -14.23 2.93
C PRO A 52 -4.39 -15.32 3.65
N ALA A 53 -3.23 -15.01 4.21
CA ALA A 53 -2.46 -15.97 5.01
C ALA A 53 -3.06 -16.22 6.42
N ARG A 54 -3.99 -15.37 6.88
CA ARG A 54 -4.53 -15.36 8.25
C ARG A 54 -6.04 -15.49 8.30
N VAL A 55 -6.74 -15.16 7.21
CA VAL A 55 -8.20 -15.18 7.10
C VAL A 55 -8.58 -16.12 5.97
N ALA A 56 -9.36 -17.17 6.28
CA ALA A 56 -9.84 -18.10 5.27
C ALA A 56 -10.81 -17.41 4.31
N ASP A 57 -10.64 -17.68 3.01
CA ASP A 57 -11.48 -17.12 1.94
C ASP A 57 -11.65 -15.60 2.04
N TYR A 58 -10.57 -14.88 2.37
CA TYR A 58 -10.57 -13.42 2.56
C TYR A 58 -11.13 -12.67 1.34
N PRO A 59 -12.27 -11.97 1.45
CA PRO A 59 -12.72 -11.02 0.45
C PRO A 59 -12.35 -9.59 0.86
N PRO A 60 -11.98 -8.72 -0.09
CA PRO A 60 -11.69 -7.30 0.20
C PRO A 60 -12.82 -6.54 0.91
N ALA A 61 -14.06 -6.96 0.71
CA ALA A 61 -15.23 -6.34 1.32
C ALA A 61 -15.19 -6.31 2.87
N HIS A 62 -14.55 -7.30 3.51
CA HIS A 62 -14.46 -7.33 4.98
C HIS A 62 -13.57 -6.20 5.53
N LEU A 63 -12.46 -5.87 4.85
CA LEU A 63 -11.65 -4.73 5.24
C LEU A 63 -12.34 -3.41 4.91
N ASP A 64 -13.00 -3.33 3.73
CA ASP A 64 -13.76 -2.13 3.36
C ASP A 64 -14.90 -1.85 4.34
N GLU A 65 -15.58 -2.88 4.86
CA GLU A 65 -16.63 -2.74 5.88
C GLU A 65 -16.09 -2.09 7.16
N LEU A 66 -14.95 -2.57 7.68
CA LEU A 66 -14.30 -2.01 8.88
C LEU A 66 -13.80 -0.57 8.65
N CYS A 67 -13.32 -0.25 7.46
CA CYS A 67 -12.90 1.10 7.13
C CYS A 67 -14.10 2.03 6.93
N ALA A 68 -15.15 1.59 6.22
CA ALA A 68 -16.35 2.39 5.96
C ALA A 68 -17.20 2.65 7.22
N SER A 69 -17.17 1.72 8.20
CA SER A 69 -17.79 1.96 9.51
C SER A 69 -17.04 2.99 10.35
N GLY A 70 -15.80 3.31 9.98
CA GLY A 70 -14.92 4.19 10.74
C GLY A 70 -14.26 3.51 11.94
N GLU A 71 -14.41 2.20 12.10
CA GLU A 71 -13.74 1.45 13.16
C GLU A 71 -12.25 1.33 12.89
N VAL A 72 -11.87 1.14 11.63
CA VAL A 72 -10.48 1.05 11.17
C VAL A 72 -10.14 2.26 10.31
N ILE A 73 -9.00 2.86 10.62
CA ILE A 73 -8.42 3.96 9.85
C ILE A 73 -7.12 3.46 9.22
N TRP A 74 -6.84 3.91 8.02
CA TRP A 74 -5.55 3.69 7.38
C TRP A 74 -4.88 5.00 6.98
N ALA A 75 -3.56 5.01 6.96
CA ALA A 75 -2.77 6.14 6.49
C ALA A 75 -1.60 5.66 5.65
N GLY A 76 -1.22 6.45 4.67
CA GLY A 76 0.05 6.29 3.96
C GLY A 76 1.24 6.62 4.86
N ALA A 77 2.35 5.94 4.64
CA ALA A 77 3.60 6.09 5.38
C ALA A 77 4.82 6.11 4.45
N GLY A 78 4.66 6.72 3.29
CA GLY A 78 5.68 6.84 2.26
C GLY A 78 5.40 6.02 1.00
N SER A 79 5.89 6.52 -0.13
CA SER A 79 5.80 5.84 -1.42
C SER A 79 6.89 4.78 -1.59
N ILE A 80 6.61 3.74 -2.39
CA ILE A 80 7.57 2.71 -2.81
C ILE A 80 7.72 2.80 -4.33
N PRO A 81 8.95 2.77 -4.89
CA PRO A 81 9.15 2.76 -6.33
C PRO A 81 8.34 1.66 -7.02
N GLY A 82 7.70 2.01 -8.14
CA GLY A 82 6.87 1.07 -8.90
C GLY A 82 5.36 1.23 -8.67
N GLY A 83 4.92 2.32 -8.02
CA GLY A 83 3.51 2.64 -7.84
C GLY A 83 2.85 1.96 -6.63
N ASP A 84 3.64 1.53 -5.66
CA ASP A 84 3.19 1.03 -4.37
C ASP A 84 3.49 2.06 -3.26
N GLY A 85 3.06 1.79 -2.03
CA GLY A 85 3.37 2.61 -0.86
C GLY A 85 3.18 1.84 0.43
N TRP A 86 3.74 2.38 1.50
CA TRP A 86 3.54 1.87 2.84
C TRP A 86 2.19 2.31 3.37
N ILE A 87 1.42 1.38 3.95
CA ILE A 87 0.14 1.63 4.62
C ILE A 87 0.22 1.12 6.05
N VAL A 88 -0.26 1.94 6.96
CA VAL A 88 -0.49 1.59 8.36
C VAL A 88 -1.99 1.53 8.59
N LEU A 89 -2.47 0.43 9.17
CA LEU A 89 -3.84 0.28 9.66
C LEU A 89 -3.84 0.44 11.18
N ALA A 90 -4.88 1.03 11.73
CA ALA A 90 -5.10 1.11 13.17
C ALA A 90 -6.60 1.19 13.48
N TRP A 91 -7.00 0.78 14.68
CA TRP A 91 -8.32 1.12 15.21
C TRP A 91 -8.44 2.64 15.37
N ALA A 92 -9.60 3.19 15.11
CA ALA A 92 -9.85 4.63 15.21
C ALA A 92 -9.43 5.21 16.58
N GLU A 93 -9.67 4.47 17.66
CA GLU A 93 -9.31 4.87 19.03
C GLU A 93 -7.80 4.89 19.29
N THR A 94 -7.03 4.02 18.63
CA THR A 94 -5.57 3.92 18.79
C THR A 94 -4.80 4.66 17.69
N ALA A 95 -5.46 5.03 16.61
CA ALA A 95 -4.87 5.72 15.46
C ALA A 95 -4.02 6.94 15.84
N PRO A 96 -4.43 7.84 16.77
CA PRO A 96 -3.61 8.96 17.17
C PRO A 96 -2.26 8.61 17.80
N LEU A 97 -2.12 7.37 18.29
CA LEU A 97 -0.89 6.88 18.93
C LEU A 97 -0.02 6.05 17.96
N LEU A 98 -0.64 5.41 16.97
CA LEU A 98 0.00 4.38 16.15
C LEU A 98 0.24 4.82 14.71
N LEU A 99 -0.55 5.75 14.18
CA LEU A 99 -0.30 6.26 12.83
C LEU A 99 0.95 7.15 12.83
N PRO A 100 1.80 7.04 11.80
CA PRO A 100 2.95 7.90 11.67
C PRO A 100 2.50 9.36 11.51
N PRO A 101 3.28 10.33 12.01
CA PRO A 101 2.99 11.72 11.77
C PRO A 101 3.03 11.99 10.26
N PRO A 102 2.08 12.77 9.71
CA PRO A 102 2.09 13.14 8.31
C PRO A 102 3.34 13.95 7.96
N ASP A 103 3.87 13.77 6.75
CA ASP A 103 5.00 14.55 6.23
C ASP A 103 4.50 15.67 5.30
N PRO A 104 4.33 16.90 5.80
CA PRO A 104 3.83 18.00 4.99
C PRO A 104 4.81 18.44 3.88
N ASN A 105 6.08 18.05 3.98
CA ASN A 105 7.09 18.40 2.98
C ASN A 105 7.15 17.41 1.81
N ALA A 106 6.60 16.22 2.00
CA ALA A 106 6.57 15.20 0.95
C ALA A 106 5.56 15.53 -0.17
N ALA A 107 4.63 16.45 0.07
CA ALA A 107 3.57 16.83 -0.86
C ALA A 107 3.38 18.36 -0.87
N ALA A 108 4.38 19.08 -1.36
CA ALA A 108 4.37 20.54 -1.43
C ALA A 108 4.13 21.04 -2.87
N GLY A 109 3.12 21.91 -3.02
CA GLY A 109 2.82 22.54 -4.31
C GLY A 109 1.42 23.15 -4.36
N PRO A 110 1.14 24.03 -5.33
CA PRO A 110 -0.12 24.77 -5.35
C PRO A 110 -1.36 23.89 -5.51
N VAL A 111 -1.26 22.75 -6.19
CA VAL A 111 -2.38 21.81 -6.32
C VAL A 111 -2.62 21.08 -4.98
N HIS A 112 -1.55 20.68 -4.29
CA HIS A 112 -1.64 20.03 -2.98
C HIS A 112 -2.28 20.95 -1.93
N GLU A 113 -1.88 22.23 -1.88
CA GLU A 113 -2.45 23.23 -0.96
C GLU A 113 -3.94 23.44 -1.22
N ARG A 114 -4.36 23.52 -2.48
CA ARG A 114 -5.77 23.66 -2.87
C ARG A 114 -6.58 22.41 -2.50
N LEU A 115 -6.02 21.22 -2.69
CA LEU A 115 -6.65 19.97 -2.30
C LEU A 115 -6.85 19.90 -0.79
N LEU A 116 -5.80 20.20 -0.01
CA LEU A 116 -5.89 20.21 1.45
C LEU A 116 -6.90 21.23 1.96
N ALA A 117 -6.95 22.43 1.37
CA ALA A 117 -7.94 23.44 1.71
C ALA A 117 -9.39 23.00 1.42
N LEU A 118 -9.63 22.23 0.35
CA LEU A 118 -10.94 21.66 0.04
C LEU A 118 -11.32 20.53 0.99
N LEU A 119 -10.34 19.75 1.45
CA LEU A 119 -10.54 18.59 2.32
C LEU A 119 -10.49 18.93 3.83
N ASP A 120 -10.17 20.18 4.18
CA ASP A 120 -10.19 20.68 5.57
C ASP A 120 -11.62 20.92 6.11
N GLY A 121 -12.59 20.29 5.51
CA GLY A 121 -13.99 20.36 5.90
C GLY A 121 -14.44 19.17 6.78
N PRO A 122 -15.65 19.25 7.35
CA PRO A 122 -16.19 18.19 8.20
C PRO A 122 -16.62 16.93 7.40
N HIS A 123 -16.58 16.98 6.08
CA HIS A 123 -17.03 15.91 5.19
C HIS A 123 -15.97 15.57 4.15
N GLY A 124 -15.81 14.27 3.87
CA GLY A 124 -15.02 13.81 2.73
C GLY A 124 -15.67 14.23 1.40
N LEU A 125 -14.84 14.40 0.37
CA LEU A 125 -15.29 14.73 -0.98
C LEU A 125 -15.02 13.57 -1.94
N PHE A 126 -15.96 13.34 -2.86
CA PHE A 126 -15.75 12.42 -3.97
C PHE A 126 -14.78 13.03 -4.98
N PHE A 127 -14.02 12.19 -5.67
CA PHE A 127 -13.09 12.62 -6.73
C PHE A 127 -13.72 13.57 -7.74
N ARG A 128 -14.96 13.28 -8.16
CA ARG A 128 -15.70 14.15 -9.09
C ARG A 128 -15.87 15.56 -8.56
N GLN A 129 -16.18 15.72 -7.28
CA GLN A 129 -16.32 17.04 -6.65
C GLN A 129 -14.98 17.78 -6.61
N LEU A 130 -13.89 17.08 -6.28
CA LEU A 130 -12.54 17.64 -6.34
C LEU A 130 -12.19 18.10 -7.75
N ALA A 131 -12.47 17.30 -8.78
CA ALA A 131 -12.23 17.64 -10.17
C ALA A 131 -13.09 18.84 -10.65
N GLU A 132 -14.33 18.97 -10.17
CA GLU A 132 -15.19 20.13 -10.45
C GLU A 132 -14.64 21.41 -9.81
N HIS A 133 -14.15 21.34 -8.54
CA HIS A 133 -13.53 22.49 -7.87
C HIS A 133 -12.17 22.89 -8.45
N LEU A 134 -11.45 21.95 -9.05
CA LEU A 134 -10.12 22.13 -9.63
C LEU A 134 -10.13 21.93 -11.14
N ALA A 135 -11.18 22.40 -11.82
CA ALA A 135 -11.38 22.21 -13.25
C ALA A 135 -10.27 22.81 -14.16
N ASP A 136 -9.45 23.69 -13.60
CA ASP A 136 -8.25 24.25 -14.25
C ASP A 136 -7.02 23.33 -14.16
N VAL A 137 -7.06 22.27 -13.35
CA VAL A 137 -5.97 21.30 -13.18
C VAL A 137 -6.24 20.08 -14.06
N PRO A 138 -5.28 19.63 -14.88
CA PRO A 138 -5.43 18.40 -15.65
C PRO A 138 -5.66 17.19 -14.72
N GLU A 139 -6.59 16.31 -15.09
CA GLU A 139 -6.95 15.15 -14.28
C GLU A 139 -5.75 14.27 -13.88
N PRO A 140 -4.75 13.98 -14.76
CA PRO A 140 -3.57 13.23 -14.36
C PRO A 140 -2.76 13.90 -13.25
N ASP A 141 -2.64 15.23 -13.28
CA ASP A 141 -1.90 16.01 -12.28
C ASP A 141 -2.67 16.04 -10.96
N LEU A 142 -4.00 16.12 -11.01
CA LEU A 142 -4.87 16.04 -9.84
C LEU A 142 -4.74 14.65 -9.17
N VAL A 143 -4.77 13.58 -9.95
CA VAL A 143 -4.61 12.21 -9.44
C VAL A 143 -3.22 12.02 -8.84
N ALA A 144 -2.16 12.52 -9.49
CA ALA A 144 -0.80 12.46 -8.96
C ALA A 144 -0.69 13.18 -7.61
N ALA A 145 -1.22 14.41 -7.52
CA ALA A 145 -1.21 15.18 -6.28
C ALA A 145 -2.00 14.51 -5.13
N LEU A 146 -3.13 13.87 -5.44
CA LEU A 146 -3.87 13.09 -4.45
C LEU A 146 -3.04 11.93 -3.91
N TRP A 147 -2.33 11.19 -4.77
CA TRP A 147 -1.47 10.09 -4.31
C TRP A 147 -0.25 10.57 -3.52
N ASP A 148 0.31 11.72 -3.88
CA ASP A 148 1.37 12.33 -3.08
C ASP A 148 0.88 12.64 -1.66
N LEU A 149 -0.33 13.23 -1.52
CA LEU A 149 -0.95 13.50 -0.23
C LEU A 149 -1.29 12.23 0.56
N VAL A 150 -1.77 11.18 -0.13
CA VAL A 150 -2.03 9.88 0.49
C VAL A 150 -0.75 9.28 1.06
N TRP A 151 0.33 9.22 0.25
CA TRP A 151 1.59 8.63 0.71
C TRP A 151 2.30 9.48 1.75
N ALA A 152 2.04 10.78 1.79
CA ALA A 152 2.49 11.68 2.85
C ALA A 152 1.70 11.51 4.18
N GLY A 153 0.63 10.72 4.19
CA GLY A 153 -0.23 10.53 5.35
C GLY A 153 -1.12 11.72 5.67
N LEU A 154 -1.29 12.65 4.71
CA LEU A 154 -2.07 13.89 4.89
C LEU A 154 -3.56 13.69 4.60
N ILE A 155 -3.92 12.74 3.74
CA ILE A 155 -5.28 12.34 3.45
C ILE A 155 -5.42 10.84 3.43
N SER A 156 -6.64 10.36 3.63
CA SER A 156 -7.01 8.94 3.59
C SER A 156 -8.35 8.77 2.85
N ASN A 157 -8.87 7.56 2.82
CA ASN A 157 -10.15 7.23 2.25
C ASN A 157 -10.89 6.25 3.16
N ASP A 158 -12.20 6.19 3.06
CA ASP A 158 -13.07 5.31 3.83
C ASP A 158 -13.03 3.83 3.36
N THR A 159 -12.27 3.50 2.33
CA THR A 159 -12.03 2.13 1.87
C THR A 159 -10.63 2.00 1.26
N LEU A 160 -10.15 0.75 1.04
CA LEU A 160 -8.94 0.50 0.27
C LEU A 160 -9.18 0.39 -1.24
N ALA A 161 -10.40 0.62 -1.73
CA ALA A 161 -10.74 0.51 -3.14
C ALA A 161 -9.85 1.38 -4.07
N PRO A 162 -9.54 2.65 -3.75
CA PRO A 162 -8.63 3.46 -4.56
C PRO A 162 -7.22 2.88 -4.63
N VAL A 163 -6.71 2.34 -3.53
CA VAL A 163 -5.39 1.70 -3.47
C VAL A 163 -5.35 0.47 -4.37
N ARG A 164 -6.39 -0.36 -4.33
CA ARG A 164 -6.51 -1.51 -5.24
C ARG A 164 -6.52 -1.11 -6.70
N ALA A 165 -7.25 -0.05 -7.04
CA ALA A 165 -7.30 0.49 -8.40
C ALA A 165 -5.92 0.97 -8.86
N LEU A 166 -5.18 1.70 -8.02
CA LEU A 166 -3.80 2.12 -8.29
C LEU A 166 -2.88 0.93 -8.56
N LEU A 167 -2.90 -0.06 -7.67
CA LEU A 167 -2.05 -1.26 -7.78
C LEU A 167 -2.38 -2.09 -9.02
N ALA A 168 -3.66 -2.16 -9.41
CA ALA A 168 -4.09 -2.83 -10.63
C ALA A 168 -3.61 -2.10 -11.89
N ALA A 169 -3.67 -0.77 -11.90
CA ALA A 169 -3.17 0.07 -13.00
C ALA A 169 -1.65 -0.01 -13.14
N GLY A 170 -0.90 0.01 -12.03
CA GLY A 170 0.56 -0.16 -12.01
C GLY A 170 1.00 -1.56 -12.47
N GLY A 171 0.20 -2.59 -12.20
CA GLY A 171 0.44 -3.95 -12.71
C GLY A 171 0.23 -4.09 -14.21
N ALA A 172 -0.52 -3.21 -14.85
CA ALA A 172 -0.67 -3.13 -16.30
C ALA A 172 0.57 -2.51 -16.99
N HIS A 173 1.39 -1.76 -16.28
CA HIS A 173 2.71 -1.31 -16.74
C HIS A 173 3.75 -2.40 -16.49
N ARG A 174 3.60 -3.51 -17.20
CA ARG A 174 4.64 -4.53 -17.29
C ARG A 174 5.92 -3.83 -17.77
N PRO A 175 7.03 -3.84 -17.00
CA PRO A 175 8.28 -3.28 -17.49
C PRO A 175 8.55 -3.89 -18.86
N LYS A 176 8.72 -3.05 -19.90
CA LYS A 176 9.10 -3.51 -21.22
C LYS A 176 10.34 -4.38 -21.02
N ALA A 177 10.24 -5.67 -21.30
CA ALA A 177 11.34 -6.59 -21.12
C ALA A 177 12.61 -5.94 -21.69
N PRO A 178 13.74 -5.94 -20.96
CA PRO A 178 14.97 -5.38 -21.50
C PRO A 178 15.22 -6.04 -22.85
N PRO A 179 15.68 -5.28 -23.86
CA PRO A 179 15.93 -5.83 -25.17
C PRO A 179 16.82 -7.07 -25.01
N PRO A 180 16.57 -8.15 -25.75
CA PRO A 180 17.37 -9.36 -25.62
C PRO A 180 18.83 -8.99 -25.74
N ARG A 181 19.62 -9.30 -24.71
CA ARG A 181 21.06 -9.05 -24.71
C ARG A 181 21.59 -9.68 -25.96
N SER A 182 22.11 -8.86 -26.88
CA SER A 182 22.83 -9.33 -28.06
C SER A 182 23.82 -10.39 -27.61
N ARG A 183 23.65 -11.62 -28.09
CA ARG A 183 24.61 -12.68 -27.82
C ARG A 183 25.91 -12.20 -28.42
N TYR A 184 26.86 -11.85 -27.58
CA TYR A 184 28.21 -11.52 -27.96
C TYR A 184 28.75 -12.73 -28.71
N ARG A 185 28.85 -12.62 -30.04
CA ARG A 185 29.45 -13.66 -30.89
C ARG A 185 30.94 -13.60 -30.60
N ALA A 186 31.44 -14.58 -29.85
CA ALA A 186 32.88 -14.71 -29.60
C ALA A 186 33.61 -14.73 -30.95
N PRO A 187 34.69 -14.00 -31.12
CA PRO A 187 35.47 -14.04 -32.34
C PRO A 187 36.04 -15.46 -32.51
N THR A 188 35.74 -16.09 -33.60
CA THR A 188 36.32 -17.38 -34.02
C THR A 188 37.80 -17.19 -34.20
N ARG A 189 38.59 -17.81 -33.32
CA ARG A 189 40.07 -17.85 -33.40
C ARG A 189 40.41 -18.77 -34.59
N THR A 190 40.72 -18.16 -35.72
CA THR A 190 41.37 -18.88 -36.84
C THR A 190 42.82 -19.13 -36.45
N SER A 191 43.14 -20.36 -36.10
CA SER A 191 44.55 -20.80 -35.98
C SER A 191 45.13 -20.93 -37.37
N ARG A 192 46.02 -20.03 -37.77
CA ARG A 192 46.95 -20.23 -38.88
C ARG A 192 48.00 -21.23 -38.41
N LEU A 193 47.99 -22.43 -38.93
CA LEU A 193 49.14 -23.31 -38.99
C LEU A 193 50.11 -22.70 -39.99
N ALA A 194 51.24 -22.21 -39.49
CA ALA A 194 52.40 -21.88 -40.31
C ALA A 194 53.28 -23.13 -40.46
N ARG A 195 53.74 -23.34 -41.68
CA ARG A 195 54.76 -24.32 -42.05
C ARG A 195 56.12 -23.98 -41.42
#